data_f8744d9ed67a572a4c0d0dd73feec635
#
_entry.id   f8744d9ed67a572a4c0d0dd73feec635
#
_cell.length_a   1.000
_cell.length_b   1.000
_cell.length_c   1.000
_cell.angle_alpha   90.00
_cell.angle_beta   90.00
_cell.angle_gamma   90.00
#
_symmetry.space_group_name_H-M   'P 1'
#
loop_
_entity.id
_entity.type
_entity.pdbx_description
1 polymer ?
#
loop_
_entity_poly.entity_id
_entity_poly.type
_entity_poly.pdbx_seq_one_letter_code
_entity_poly.pdbx_strand_id
1 'polypeptide(L)'
;SILQVSDRLVMRDLNLLNISVVPYRYNPVQRTLEVIDEMEIGITESGERADEGKSERLPSRVFEQLYSTLVLNYEDRDRDTEFQDPAILYICGGNSESNPYFQQLVDWRHQRGYVVYTASLSETGSSSYSIKNYIQEAYGTYSPPPEYVALVGDVGGSYNVPTYYEGWGHNNYGSACEGDHPFSQLDGDDLFPEVLIGRISVRSSTDLAVVANKILNYEK
;
A
#
# COMPACT_ATOMS: atom_id res chain seq x y z
N SER A 1 -14.85 -9.77 25.32
CA SER A 1 -15.80 -10.28 24.35
C SER A 1 -15.20 -11.48 23.62
N ILE A 2 -15.99 -12.47 23.27
CA ILE A 2 -15.57 -13.63 22.47
C ILE A 2 -15.46 -13.24 21.00
N LEU A 3 -16.34 -12.38 20.56
CA LEU A 3 -16.39 -11.82 19.22
C LEU A 3 -16.10 -10.32 19.30
N GLN A 4 -15.23 -9.84 18.44
CA GLN A 4 -14.94 -8.42 18.22
C GLN A 4 -15.04 -8.13 16.73
N VAL A 5 -15.74 -7.07 16.38
CA VAL A 5 -15.87 -6.58 15.02
C VAL A 5 -15.23 -5.21 14.96
N SER A 6 -14.39 -4.97 13.98
CA SER A 6 -13.77 -3.64 13.76
C SER A 6 -14.79 -2.63 13.23
N ASP A 7 -14.41 -1.36 13.26
CA ASP A 7 -15.03 -0.37 12.39
C ASP A 7 -14.75 -0.70 10.93
N ARG A 8 -15.39 0.03 10.01
CA ARG A 8 -15.17 -0.10 8.57
C ARG A 8 -13.70 0.16 8.24
N LEU A 9 -13.10 -0.76 7.50
CA LEU A 9 -11.75 -0.67 6.96
C LEU A 9 -11.85 -0.52 5.44
N VAL A 10 -10.90 0.18 4.85
CA VAL A 10 -10.85 0.42 3.40
C VAL A 10 -9.57 -0.20 2.84
N MET A 11 -9.67 -0.93 1.76
CA MET A 11 -8.54 -1.41 0.99
C MET A 11 -8.81 -1.15 -0.47
N ARG A 12 -8.33 -0.03 -0.97
CA ARG A 12 -8.55 0.49 -2.32
C ARG A 12 -10.05 0.54 -2.71
N ASP A 13 -10.56 -0.50 -3.35
CA ASP A 13 -11.94 -0.57 -3.86
C ASP A 13 -12.89 -1.33 -2.94
N LEU A 14 -12.39 -1.94 -1.87
CA LEU A 14 -13.19 -2.75 -0.95
C LEU A 14 -13.38 -2.09 0.41
N ASN A 15 -14.60 -2.23 0.92
CA ASN A 15 -14.93 -2.01 2.30
C ASN A 15 -14.88 -3.34 3.06
N LEU A 16 -14.13 -3.39 4.13
CA LEU A 16 -13.84 -4.59 4.88
C LEU A 16 -14.28 -4.44 6.34
N LEU A 17 -14.53 -5.56 6.98
CA LEU A 17 -14.68 -5.68 8.43
C LEU A 17 -13.72 -6.77 8.92
N ASN A 18 -13.01 -6.50 10.00
CA ASN A 18 -12.23 -7.52 10.68
C ASN A 18 -13.06 -8.13 11.80
N ILE A 19 -13.24 -9.44 11.76
CA ILE A 19 -13.94 -10.21 12.77
C ILE A 19 -12.92 -11.05 13.53
N SER A 20 -12.65 -10.67 14.77
CA SER A 20 -11.73 -11.39 15.66
C SER A 20 -12.51 -12.29 16.62
N VAL A 21 -12.14 -13.56 16.66
CA VAL A 21 -12.74 -14.56 17.55
C VAL A 21 -11.71 -15.04 18.57
N VAL A 22 -12.05 -14.94 19.86
CA VAL A 22 -11.25 -15.51 20.94
C VAL A 22 -11.97 -16.75 21.47
N PRO A 23 -11.58 -17.97 21.02
CA PRO A 23 -12.34 -19.19 21.28
C PRO A 23 -12.15 -19.75 22.71
N TYR A 24 -11.54 -19.01 23.60
CA TYR A 24 -11.31 -19.45 24.97
C TYR A 24 -11.50 -18.31 25.98
N ARG A 25 -11.90 -18.70 27.19
CA ARG A 25 -12.02 -17.81 28.35
C ARG A 25 -11.35 -18.46 29.58
N TYR A 26 -10.41 -17.76 30.17
CA TYR A 26 -9.76 -18.18 31.39
C TYR A 26 -10.39 -17.50 32.61
N ASN A 27 -10.77 -18.31 33.63
CA ASN A 27 -11.18 -17.83 34.93
C ASN A 27 -10.04 -18.00 35.94
N PRO A 28 -9.35 -16.93 36.37
CA PRO A 28 -8.20 -17.03 37.26
C PRO A 28 -8.57 -17.44 38.69
N VAL A 29 -9.81 -17.18 39.13
CA VAL A 29 -10.27 -17.54 40.47
C VAL A 29 -10.52 -19.02 40.59
N GLN A 30 -11.20 -19.59 39.60
CA GLN A 30 -11.52 -21.03 39.57
C GLN A 30 -10.42 -21.85 38.87
N ARG A 31 -9.42 -21.21 38.24
CA ARG A 31 -8.36 -21.84 37.45
C ARG A 31 -8.91 -22.76 36.38
N THR A 32 -10.01 -22.37 35.76
CA THR A 32 -10.66 -23.10 34.68
C THR A 32 -10.49 -22.39 33.34
N LEU A 33 -10.31 -23.15 32.29
CA LEU A 33 -10.31 -22.71 30.91
C LEU A 33 -11.57 -23.23 30.22
N GLU A 34 -12.41 -22.33 29.77
CA GLU A 34 -13.54 -22.63 28.88
C GLU A 34 -13.05 -22.53 27.45
N VAL A 35 -13.28 -23.55 26.67
CA VAL A 35 -12.98 -23.57 25.22
C VAL A 35 -14.28 -23.69 24.47
N ILE A 36 -14.44 -22.90 23.40
CA ILE A 36 -15.60 -22.93 22.52
C ILE A 36 -15.22 -23.83 21.35
N ASP A 37 -15.87 -24.99 21.29
CA ASP A 37 -15.58 -26.01 20.26
C ASP A 37 -16.29 -25.69 18.93
N GLU A 38 -17.42 -24.98 18.97
CA GLU A 38 -18.19 -24.63 17.79
C GLU A 38 -18.81 -23.24 17.97
N MET A 39 -18.79 -22.44 16.89
CA MET A 39 -19.39 -21.11 16.84
C MET A 39 -19.99 -20.86 15.47
N GLU A 40 -21.24 -20.47 15.42
CA GLU A 40 -21.90 -19.96 14.21
C GLU A 40 -21.97 -18.44 14.26
N ILE A 41 -21.47 -17.78 13.22
CA ILE A 41 -21.46 -16.33 13.08
C ILE A 41 -22.35 -15.96 11.90
N GLY A 42 -23.52 -15.37 12.18
CA GLY A 42 -24.40 -14.81 11.17
C GLY A 42 -24.04 -13.36 10.88
N ILE A 43 -23.77 -13.04 9.62
CA ILE A 43 -23.55 -11.66 9.16
C ILE A 43 -24.80 -11.26 8.37
N THR A 44 -25.44 -10.17 8.80
CA THR A 44 -26.62 -9.62 8.11
C THR A 44 -26.32 -8.18 7.73
N GLU A 45 -26.33 -7.88 6.45
CA GLU A 45 -26.28 -6.51 5.98
C GLU A 45 -27.64 -5.84 6.24
N SER A 46 -27.64 -4.75 6.99
CA SER A 46 -28.82 -3.93 7.24
C SER A 46 -28.53 -2.48 6.89
N GLY A 47 -29.24 -1.92 5.93
CA GLY A 47 -29.12 -0.52 5.51
C GLY A 47 -28.94 -0.37 4.00
N GLU A 48 -29.11 0.86 3.53
CA GLU A 48 -28.73 1.21 2.17
C GLU A 48 -27.21 1.14 2.06
N ARG A 49 -26.71 0.52 0.98
CA ARG A 49 -25.30 0.66 0.63
C ARG A 49 -25.02 2.15 0.54
N ALA A 50 -24.18 2.67 1.42
CA ALA A 50 -23.62 3.98 1.24
C ALA A 50 -22.69 3.90 0.02
N ASP A 51 -23.26 4.11 -1.17
CA ASP A 51 -22.50 4.43 -2.38
C ASP A 51 -21.97 5.86 -2.23
N GLU A 52 -21.23 6.11 -1.15
CA GLU A 52 -20.52 7.36 -0.98
C GLU A 52 -19.36 7.37 -1.98
N GLY A 53 -19.69 7.83 -3.20
CA GLY A 53 -18.70 8.31 -4.16
C GLY A 53 -17.66 7.26 -4.58
N LYS A 54 -18.03 5.99 -4.72
CA LYS A 54 -17.19 5.08 -5.49
C LYS A 54 -17.03 5.69 -6.87
N SER A 55 -15.90 6.32 -7.07
CA SER A 55 -15.44 6.76 -8.36
C SER A 55 -15.70 5.58 -9.32
N GLU A 56 -16.19 5.86 -10.52
CA GLU A 56 -16.33 4.91 -11.64
C GLU A 56 -14.95 4.42 -12.12
N ARG A 57 -14.06 4.11 -11.18
CA ARG A 57 -12.72 3.64 -11.47
C ARG A 57 -12.77 2.19 -11.86
N LEU A 58 -12.04 1.86 -12.90
CA LEU A 58 -11.80 0.47 -13.25
C LEU A 58 -11.01 -0.22 -12.12
N PRO A 59 -11.36 -1.48 -11.80
CA PRO A 59 -10.67 -2.23 -10.76
C PRO A 59 -9.21 -2.50 -11.12
N SER A 60 -8.39 -2.74 -10.10
CA SER A 60 -6.99 -3.07 -10.23
C SER A 60 -6.79 -4.58 -10.23
N ARG A 61 -6.18 -5.12 -11.30
CA ARG A 61 -5.91 -6.57 -11.39
C ARG A 61 -5.00 -7.08 -10.28
N VAL A 62 -4.08 -6.26 -9.82
CA VAL A 62 -3.14 -6.65 -8.77
C VAL A 62 -3.81 -6.70 -7.41
N PHE A 63 -4.78 -5.82 -7.16
CA PHE A 63 -5.56 -5.83 -5.93
C PHE A 63 -6.60 -6.96 -5.91
N GLU A 64 -7.14 -7.38 -7.05
CA GLU A 64 -7.99 -8.57 -7.14
C GLU A 64 -7.29 -9.82 -6.60
N GLN A 65 -5.99 -9.99 -6.91
CA GLN A 65 -5.21 -11.11 -6.39
C GLN A 65 -5.01 -11.05 -4.86
N LEU A 66 -4.91 -9.84 -4.31
CA LEU A 66 -4.84 -9.64 -2.86
C LEU A 66 -6.20 -9.93 -2.21
N TYR A 67 -7.28 -9.45 -2.80
CA TYR A 67 -8.63 -9.66 -2.28
C TYR A 67 -8.98 -11.14 -2.21
N SER A 68 -8.75 -11.89 -3.28
CA SER A 68 -9.02 -13.33 -3.31
C SER A 68 -8.20 -14.13 -2.29
N THR A 69 -7.08 -13.59 -1.83
CA THR A 69 -6.21 -14.23 -0.83
C THR A 69 -6.57 -13.84 0.60
N LEU A 70 -6.96 -12.58 0.82
CA LEU A 70 -7.10 -11.99 2.16
C LEU A 70 -8.55 -11.94 2.66
N VAL A 71 -9.53 -11.87 1.75
CA VAL A 71 -10.94 -11.65 2.10
C VAL A 71 -11.72 -12.93 2.00
N LEU A 72 -12.27 -13.39 3.12
CA LEU A 72 -12.91 -14.70 3.25
C LEU A 72 -14.09 -14.92 2.30
N ASN A 73 -14.91 -13.89 2.10
CA ASN A 73 -16.11 -13.94 1.26
C ASN A 73 -15.97 -13.14 -0.04
N TYR A 74 -14.74 -12.96 -0.53
CA TYR A 74 -14.52 -12.32 -1.80
C TYR A 74 -14.86 -13.26 -2.95
N GLU A 75 -15.69 -12.79 -3.86
CA GLU A 75 -16.01 -13.48 -5.11
C GLU A 75 -15.18 -12.83 -6.23
N ASP A 76 -14.44 -13.66 -6.97
CA ASP A 76 -13.68 -13.20 -8.12
C ASP A 76 -14.60 -12.52 -9.14
N ARG A 77 -14.13 -11.42 -9.71
CA ARG A 77 -14.87 -10.71 -10.75
C ARG A 77 -15.00 -11.57 -12.01
N ASP A 78 -16.05 -11.30 -12.79
CA ASP A 78 -16.27 -11.99 -14.06
C ASP A 78 -15.08 -11.83 -15.01
N ARG A 79 -14.88 -12.82 -15.89
CA ARG A 79 -13.79 -12.83 -16.87
C ARG A 79 -13.83 -11.64 -17.85
N ASP A 80 -15.03 -11.09 -18.07
CA ASP A 80 -15.25 -9.94 -18.96
C ASP A 80 -15.10 -8.59 -18.25
N THR A 81 -14.69 -8.60 -16.99
CA THR A 81 -14.41 -7.36 -16.24
C THR A 81 -13.25 -6.60 -16.87
N GLU A 82 -13.49 -5.37 -17.23
CA GLU A 82 -12.44 -4.44 -17.66
C GLU A 82 -11.64 -3.96 -16.45
N PHE A 83 -10.32 -4.02 -16.56
CA PHE A 83 -9.40 -3.54 -15.55
C PHE A 83 -8.66 -2.31 -16.04
N GLN A 84 -8.22 -1.47 -15.10
CA GLN A 84 -7.35 -0.36 -15.44
C GLN A 84 -6.00 -0.86 -16.02
N ASP A 85 -5.37 -0.03 -16.82
CA ASP A 85 -3.97 -0.22 -17.20
C ASP A 85 -3.09 -0.17 -15.94
N PRO A 86 -2.06 -1.04 -15.84
CA PRO A 86 -1.16 -1.01 -14.70
C PRO A 86 -0.43 0.34 -14.64
N ALA A 87 -0.45 0.98 -13.48
CA ALA A 87 0.12 2.31 -13.30
C ALA A 87 1.11 2.35 -12.13
N ILE A 88 2.25 3.01 -12.36
CA ILE A 88 3.30 3.20 -11.36
C ILE A 88 3.66 4.68 -11.23
N LEU A 89 3.78 5.15 -9.98
CA LEU A 89 4.29 6.47 -9.65
C LEU A 89 5.67 6.34 -9.01
N TYR A 90 6.67 7.00 -9.60
CA TYR A 90 8.02 7.12 -9.04
C TYR A 90 8.17 8.46 -8.34
N ILE A 91 8.59 8.43 -7.08
CA ILE A 91 8.99 9.62 -6.30
C ILE A 91 10.50 9.68 -6.28
N CYS A 92 11.08 10.68 -6.93
CA CYS A 92 12.49 10.76 -7.25
C CYS A 92 13.26 11.69 -6.31
N GLY A 93 14.21 11.14 -5.54
CA GLY A 93 15.11 11.90 -4.69
C GLY A 93 16.25 12.56 -5.47
N GLY A 94 16.63 13.78 -5.06
CA GLY A 94 17.71 14.54 -5.70
C GLY A 94 17.46 14.78 -7.18
N ASN A 95 18.41 14.39 -8.02
CA ASN A 95 18.28 14.45 -9.48
C ASN A 95 18.12 13.04 -10.12
N SER A 96 17.62 12.08 -9.36
CA SER A 96 17.46 10.70 -9.85
C SER A 96 16.49 10.60 -11.03
N GLU A 97 15.51 11.48 -11.11
CA GLU A 97 14.56 11.53 -12.21
C GLU A 97 15.24 11.72 -13.57
N SER A 98 16.21 12.62 -13.67
CA SER A 98 16.98 12.88 -14.90
C SER A 98 18.12 11.90 -15.15
N ASN A 99 18.31 10.90 -14.28
CA ASN A 99 19.38 9.93 -14.41
C ASN A 99 19.13 8.97 -15.58
N PRO A 100 20.11 8.77 -16.49
CA PRO A 100 19.91 7.90 -17.66
C PRO A 100 19.53 6.45 -17.35
N TYR A 101 20.02 5.91 -16.24
CA TYR A 101 19.69 4.55 -15.82
C TYR A 101 18.25 4.44 -15.27
N PHE A 102 17.79 5.49 -14.60
CA PHE A 102 16.39 5.58 -14.20
C PHE A 102 15.47 5.68 -15.43
N GLN A 103 15.83 6.51 -16.41
CA GLN A 103 15.07 6.63 -17.65
C GLN A 103 14.96 5.29 -18.41
N GLN A 104 16.00 4.45 -18.37
CA GLN A 104 15.92 3.10 -18.92
C GLN A 104 14.90 2.20 -18.18
N LEU A 105 14.72 2.37 -16.85
CA LEU A 105 13.66 1.68 -16.11
C LEU A 105 12.28 2.19 -16.52
N VAL A 106 12.12 3.50 -16.66
CA VAL A 106 10.88 4.13 -17.13
C VAL A 106 10.51 3.60 -18.53
N ASP A 107 11.45 3.63 -19.47
CA ASP A 107 11.25 3.12 -20.83
C ASP A 107 10.87 1.63 -20.83
N TRP A 108 11.49 0.86 -19.96
CA TRP A 108 11.16 -0.56 -19.80
C TRP A 108 9.74 -0.76 -19.25
N ARG A 109 9.31 0.02 -18.27
CA ARG A 109 7.92 -0.02 -17.77
C ARG A 109 6.92 0.34 -18.86
N HIS A 110 7.17 1.37 -19.67
CA HIS A 110 6.34 1.69 -20.84
C HIS A 110 6.26 0.52 -21.83
N GLN A 111 7.39 -0.13 -22.13
CA GLN A 111 7.42 -1.30 -23.01
C GLN A 111 6.62 -2.49 -22.46
N ARG A 112 6.50 -2.57 -21.14
CA ARG A 112 5.69 -3.57 -20.44
C ARG A 112 4.21 -3.18 -20.30
N GLY A 113 3.80 -2.04 -20.86
CA GLY A 113 2.42 -1.57 -20.86
C GLY A 113 1.99 -0.80 -19.61
N TYR A 114 2.95 -0.36 -18.80
CA TYR A 114 2.62 0.49 -17.65
C TYR A 114 2.40 1.94 -18.06
N VAL A 115 1.42 2.58 -17.46
CA VAL A 115 1.36 4.04 -17.35
C VAL A 115 2.34 4.46 -16.26
N VAL A 116 3.31 5.30 -16.61
CA VAL A 116 4.37 5.71 -15.69
C VAL A 116 4.25 7.19 -15.39
N TYR A 117 4.18 7.49 -14.11
CA TYR A 117 4.24 8.84 -13.56
C TYR A 117 5.55 9.02 -12.82
N THR A 118 6.15 10.20 -12.92
CA THR A 118 7.34 10.57 -12.15
C THR A 118 7.10 11.89 -11.44
N ALA A 119 7.65 12.04 -10.26
CA ALA A 119 7.64 13.30 -9.52
C ALA A 119 8.92 13.46 -8.73
N SER A 120 9.50 14.65 -8.82
CA SER A 120 10.67 15.06 -8.03
C SER A 120 10.26 15.55 -6.63
N LEU A 121 11.21 15.65 -5.70
CA LEU A 121 10.96 16.27 -4.40
C LEU A 121 10.66 17.78 -4.47
N SER A 122 10.96 18.43 -5.59
CA SER A 122 10.52 19.82 -5.82
C SER A 122 9.03 19.92 -6.09
N GLU A 123 8.41 18.88 -6.61
CA GLU A 123 6.96 18.80 -6.87
C GLU A 123 6.20 18.27 -5.66
N THR A 124 6.70 17.18 -5.04
CA THR A 124 6.03 16.53 -3.90
C THR A 124 6.26 17.24 -2.56
N GLY A 125 7.30 18.07 -2.47
CA GLY A 125 7.88 18.50 -1.21
C GLY A 125 8.84 17.47 -0.63
N SER A 126 9.64 17.87 0.38
CA SER A 126 10.75 17.09 0.93
C SER A 126 10.46 16.47 2.31
N SER A 127 9.23 16.46 2.76
CA SER A 127 8.82 15.79 4.00
C SER A 127 8.01 14.53 3.69
N SER A 128 8.04 13.55 4.59
CA SER A 128 7.21 12.35 4.45
C SER A 128 5.73 12.69 4.33
N TYR A 129 5.25 13.69 5.06
CA TYR A 129 3.86 14.16 4.96
C TYR A 129 3.52 14.76 3.60
N SER A 130 4.37 15.60 3.04
CA SER A 130 4.12 16.21 1.72
C SER A 130 4.14 15.15 0.61
N ILE A 131 5.05 14.20 0.69
CA ILE A 131 5.10 13.06 -0.25
C ILE A 131 3.82 12.23 -0.15
N LYS A 132 3.38 11.89 1.07
CA LYS A 132 2.11 11.15 1.27
C LYS A 132 0.92 11.91 0.67
N ASN A 133 0.82 13.20 0.93
CA ASN A 133 -0.27 14.03 0.38
C ASN A 133 -0.25 14.04 -1.16
N TYR A 134 0.94 14.10 -1.76
CA TYR A 134 1.07 14.02 -3.22
C TYR A 134 0.63 12.65 -3.76
N ILE A 135 1.02 11.56 -3.11
CA ILE A 135 0.60 10.21 -3.48
C ILE A 135 -0.93 10.08 -3.37
N GLN A 136 -1.52 10.62 -2.30
CA GLN A 136 -2.96 10.62 -2.09
C GLN A 136 -3.69 11.44 -3.16
N GLU A 137 -3.16 12.60 -3.53
CA GLU A 137 -3.70 13.41 -4.62
C GLU A 137 -3.60 12.67 -5.97
N ALA A 138 -2.45 12.06 -6.27
CA ALA A 138 -2.26 11.27 -7.48
C ALA A 138 -3.23 10.08 -7.53
N TYR A 139 -3.40 9.38 -6.41
CA TYR A 139 -4.38 8.31 -6.28
C TYR A 139 -5.81 8.80 -6.51
N GLY A 140 -6.11 10.03 -6.06
CA GLY A 140 -7.43 10.65 -6.20
C GLY A 140 -7.75 11.17 -7.61
N THR A 141 -6.75 11.62 -8.37
CA THR A 141 -6.95 12.45 -9.56
C THR A 141 -6.36 11.90 -10.85
N TYR A 142 -5.37 10.99 -10.79
CA TYR A 142 -4.75 10.44 -12.00
C TYR A 142 -5.65 9.36 -12.62
N SER A 143 -5.53 9.23 -13.94
CA SER A 143 -6.27 8.22 -14.70
C SER A 143 -5.30 7.50 -15.67
N PRO A 144 -5.02 6.20 -15.43
CA PRO A 144 -5.42 5.39 -14.27
C PRO A 144 -4.74 5.83 -12.97
N PRO A 145 -5.36 5.62 -11.80
CA PRO A 145 -4.71 5.86 -10.52
C PRO A 145 -3.54 4.90 -10.30
N PRO A 146 -2.44 5.33 -9.67
CA PRO A 146 -1.31 4.45 -9.42
C PRO A 146 -1.71 3.21 -8.59
N GLU A 147 -1.25 2.05 -9.01
CA GLU A 147 -1.31 0.79 -8.25
C GLU A 147 -0.03 0.59 -7.45
N TYR A 148 1.07 1.07 -8.01
CA TYR A 148 2.40 0.98 -7.42
C TYR A 148 2.98 2.37 -7.19
N VAL A 149 3.66 2.52 -6.07
CA VAL A 149 4.50 3.68 -5.79
C VAL A 149 5.91 3.21 -5.50
N ALA A 150 6.90 3.78 -6.15
CA ALA A 150 8.30 3.46 -5.94
C ALA A 150 9.09 4.71 -5.53
N LEU A 151 9.66 4.69 -4.34
CA LEU A 151 10.53 5.75 -3.83
C LEU A 151 11.93 5.52 -4.37
N VAL A 152 12.42 6.41 -5.24
CA VAL A 152 13.74 6.30 -5.85
C VAL A 152 14.75 7.10 -5.03
N GLY A 153 15.32 6.45 -4.03
CA GLY A 153 16.27 7.04 -3.10
C GLY A 153 16.28 6.35 -1.75
N ASP A 154 17.37 6.49 -1.03
CA ASP A 154 17.51 6.05 0.36
C ASP A 154 17.13 7.19 1.33
N VAL A 155 17.14 6.92 2.64
CA VAL A 155 16.94 7.93 3.70
C VAL A 155 18.21 8.76 3.96
N GLY A 156 19.01 8.96 2.94
CA GLY A 156 20.26 9.72 2.99
C GLY A 156 20.98 9.75 1.67
N GLY A 157 22.10 10.48 1.62
CA GLY A 157 22.86 10.65 0.39
C GLY A 157 22.29 11.72 -0.54
N SER A 158 22.77 11.74 -1.79
CA SER A 158 22.32 12.72 -2.79
C SER A 158 20.93 12.44 -3.35
N TYR A 159 20.46 11.21 -3.21
CA TYR A 159 19.12 10.77 -3.63
C TYR A 159 18.22 10.53 -2.41
N ASN A 160 18.29 11.41 -1.42
CA ASN A 160 17.49 11.29 -0.22
C ASN A 160 15.98 11.40 -0.53
N VAL A 161 15.22 10.38 -0.09
CA VAL A 161 13.75 10.41 0.00
C VAL A 161 13.39 10.05 1.44
N PRO A 162 12.77 10.95 2.21
CA PRO A 162 12.48 10.72 3.61
C PRO A 162 11.52 9.52 3.79
N THR A 163 11.53 8.95 4.99
CA THR A 163 10.62 7.89 5.43
C THR A 163 9.85 8.34 6.67
N TYR A 164 8.93 7.52 7.14
CA TYR A 164 8.31 7.70 8.44
C TYR A 164 9.16 7.03 9.52
N TYR A 165 9.21 7.68 10.68
CA TYR A 165 9.82 7.15 11.89
C TYR A 165 8.71 6.88 12.89
N GLU A 166 8.29 5.63 13.02
CA GLU A 166 7.31 5.23 14.03
C GLU A 166 8.02 4.84 15.31
N GLY A 167 7.87 5.68 16.32
CA GLY A 167 8.29 5.36 17.67
C GLY A 167 7.31 4.39 18.31
N TRP A 168 7.63 3.13 18.41
CA TRP A 168 6.93 2.22 19.32
C TRP A 168 7.25 2.62 20.76
N GLY A 169 6.42 3.52 21.31
CA GLY A 169 6.61 4.20 22.60
C GLY A 169 6.38 3.34 23.82
N HIS A 170 6.86 2.11 23.90
CA HIS A 170 6.70 1.30 25.10
C HIS A 170 7.97 0.66 25.67
N ASN A 171 9.13 0.84 25.11
CA ASN A 171 10.36 0.40 25.75
C ASN A 171 11.45 1.48 25.60
N ASN A 172 12.20 1.71 26.68
CA ASN A 172 13.32 2.64 26.82
C ASN A 172 14.53 2.38 25.87
N TYR A 173 14.32 1.73 24.76
CA TYR A 173 15.27 1.55 23.67
C TYR A 173 14.84 2.46 22.53
N GLY A 174 15.44 3.64 22.46
CA GLY A 174 15.12 4.73 21.54
C GLY A 174 15.43 4.44 20.08
N SER A 175 14.91 3.37 19.53
CA SER A 175 14.98 3.07 18.10
C SER A 175 13.58 3.27 17.51
N ALA A 176 13.38 4.43 16.88
CA ALA A 176 12.27 4.60 15.97
C ALA A 176 12.45 3.61 14.81
N CYS A 177 11.44 2.82 14.49
CA CYS A 177 11.47 1.99 13.29
C CYS A 177 11.21 2.86 12.06
N GLU A 178 12.09 2.76 11.07
CA GLU A 178 11.88 3.37 9.76
C GLU A 178 10.88 2.53 8.97
N GLY A 179 9.92 3.18 8.32
CA GLY A 179 8.91 2.45 7.55
C GLY A 179 8.29 3.29 6.45
N ASP A 180 8.08 2.66 5.30
CA ASP A 180 7.43 3.28 4.14
C ASP A 180 5.92 2.94 4.05
N HIS A 181 5.43 2.04 4.90
CA HIS A 181 4.03 1.62 4.90
C HIS A 181 3.03 2.79 5.01
N PRO A 182 3.25 3.84 5.83
CA PRO A 182 2.32 4.96 5.90
C PRO A 182 2.08 5.71 4.58
N PHE A 183 2.99 5.59 3.60
CA PHE A 183 2.77 6.16 2.26
C PHE A 183 1.70 5.41 1.45
N SER A 184 1.35 4.19 1.82
CA SER A 184 0.33 3.39 1.13
C SER A 184 -1.08 3.54 1.71
N GLN A 185 -1.19 4.08 2.93
CA GLN A 185 -2.44 4.30 3.65
C GLN A 185 -3.05 5.64 3.26
N LEU A 186 -3.85 5.68 2.20
CA LEU A 186 -4.30 6.91 1.55
C LEU A 186 -5.77 7.23 1.84
N ASP A 187 -6.58 6.22 2.14
CA ASP A 187 -7.99 6.33 2.45
C ASP A 187 -8.31 5.56 3.74
N GLY A 188 -9.31 6.02 4.48
CA GLY A 188 -9.60 5.45 5.80
C GLY A 188 -8.60 5.87 6.88
N ASP A 189 -8.82 5.36 8.09
CA ASP A 189 -7.92 5.50 9.26
C ASP A 189 -7.52 4.08 9.72
N ASP A 190 -6.97 3.31 8.81
CA ASP A 190 -6.65 1.91 9.02
C ASP A 190 -5.24 1.54 8.48
N LEU A 191 -4.91 0.26 8.53
CA LEU A 191 -3.60 -0.25 8.13
C LEU A 191 -3.56 -0.84 6.73
N PHE A 192 -4.68 -0.84 6.00
CA PHE A 192 -4.73 -1.40 4.66
C PHE A 192 -4.19 -0.42 3.61
N PRO A 193 -3.53 -0.92 2.57
CA PRO A 193 -2.95 -0.09 1.53
C PRO A 193 -3.94 0.17 0.38
N GLU A 194 -3.91 1.37 -0.19
CA GLU A 194 -4.55 1.70 -1.47
C GLU A 194 -3.59 1.60 -2.65
N VAL A 195 -2.28 1.61 -2.37
CA VAL A 195 -1.21 1.43 -3.36
C VAL A 195 -0.14 0.49 -2.80
N LEU A 196 0.53 -0.25 -3.66
CA LEU A 196 1.67 -1.07 -3.28
C LEU A 196 2.92 -0.19 -3.27
N ILE A 197 3.56 -0.06 -2.09
CA ILE A 197 4.73 0.79 -1.91
C ILE A 197 6.02 -0.02 -1.93
N GLY A 198 7.05 0.51 -2.57
CA GLY A 198 8.40 -0.05 -2.52
C GLY A 198 9.46 1.04 -2.62
N ARG A 199 10.69 0.72 -2.23
CA ARG A 199 11.82 1.64 -2.28
C ARG A 199 12.96 1.06 -3.11
N ILE A 200 13.44 1.83 -4.07
CA ILE A 200 14.72 1.62 -4.75
C ILE A 200 15.77 2.35 -3.91
N SER A 201 16.31 1.65 -2.91
CA SER A 201 17.23 2.22 -1.93
C SER A 201 18.62 2.48 -2.56
N VAL A 202 18.81 3.69 -3.01
CA VAL A 202 20.05 4.15 -3.67
C VAL A 202 20.45 5.53 -3.14
N ARG A 203 21.74 5.74 -2.92
CA ARG A 203 22.28 6.99 -2.37
C ARG A 203 22.92 7.89 -3.41
N SER A 204 23.17 7.34 -4.59
CA SER A 204 23.95 8.01 -5.63
C SER A 204 23.56 7.52 -7.02
N SER A 205 24.05 8.23 -8.05
CA SER A 205 23.92 7.82 -9.45
C SER A 205 24.59 6.46 -9.73
N THR A 206 25.68 6.15 -9.05
CA THR A 206 26.38 4.86 -9.20
C THR A 206 25.54 3.71 -8.66
N ASP A 207 24.93 3.89 -7.49
CA ASP A 207 24.06 2.87 -6.90
C ASP A 207 22.84 2.63 -7.80
N LEU A 208 22.25 3.72 -8.30
CA LEU A 208 21.11 3.64 -9.21
C LEU A 208 21.44 2.89 -10.50
N ALA A 209 22.65 3.12 -11.07
CA ALA A 209 23.10 2.38 -12.23
C ALA A 209 23.18 0.86 -11.96
N VAL A 210 23.70 0.47 -10.80
CA VAL A 210 23.81 -0.95 -10.42
C VAL A 210 22.42 -1.57 -10.26
N VAL A 211 21.53 -0.90 -9.51
CA VAL A 211 20.21 -1.44 -9.24
C VAL A 211 19.35 -1.47 -10.52
N ALA A 212 19.36 -0.42 -11.32
CA ALA A 212 18.61 -0.37 -12.58
C ALA A 212 19.05 -1.47 -13.54
N ASN A 213 20.37 -1.64 -13.74
CA ASN A 213 20.90 -2.72 -14.58
C ASN A 213 20.52 -4.12 -14.04
N LYS A 214 20.52 -4.31 -12.73
CA LYS A 214 20.12 -5.57 -12.11
C LYS A 214 18.65 -5.89 -12.40
N ILE A 215 17.75 -4.92 -12.22
CA ILE A 215 16.32 -5.07 -12.51
C ILE A 215 16.13 -5.38 -14.01
N LEU A 216 16.71 -4.59 -14.90
CA LEU A 216 16.56 -4.76 -16.35
C LEU A 216 17.10 -6.11 -16.83
N ASN A 217 18.22 -6.59 -16.29
CA ASN A 217 18.79 -7.89 -16.65
C ASN A 217 17.97 -9.06 -16.12
N TYR A 218 17.25 -8.87 -15.03
CA TYR A 218 16.39 -9.91 -14.47
C TYR A 218 15.04 -10.01 -15.20
N GLU A 219 14.52 -8.88 -15.64
CA GLU A 219 13.17 -8.80 -16.25
C GLU A 219 13.17 -8.95 -17.79
N LYS A 220 14.31 -8.80 -18.46
CA LYS A 220 14.49 -9.00 -19.92
C LYS A 220 14.90 -10.43 -20.23
#